data_4cb668657aee18495f27ff965086efbf
#
_entry.id   4cb668657aee18495f27ff965086efbf
#
_cell.length_a   1.000
_cell.length_b   1.000
_cell.length_c   1.000
_cell.angle_alpha   90.00
_cell.angle_beta   90.00
_cell.angle_gamma   90.00
#
_symmetry.space_group_name_H-M   'P 1'
#
loop_
_entity.id
_entity.type
_entity.pdbx_description
1 polymer ?
#
loop_
_entity_poly.entity_id
_entity_poly.type
_entity_poly.pdbx_seq_one_letter_code
_entity_poly.pdbx_strand_id
1 'polypeptide(L)'
;MLVASLGGGAAFLVSPAPSAGADAPMCLDCHDTDVDAFAESVHGFAECLDCHVGADSEDHPEVGTKADCTGCHEGEVEQHHLSVHGRMEASGRLPGNGGCGSCHGDIHTLLLHEDPASATNPLSIAGTCGSCHSDPDLAADLGIRLVQPIEAYSESVHSRAVQRGVKAATCSECHGTHDIQPAARVDSRVHADKIPQTCGKCHGSVTAVFNESVHGRAVAHGLEDAPTCTDCHGEHRILEPKRGDSTVYPTNLPKMTCGRCHGDLALSDKFGMEEDKVPAYEDSYHGLASRSGNVVVANCAS
;
A
#
# COMPACT_ATOMS: atom_id res chain seq x y z
N MET A 1 51.92 -27.81 -16.57
CA MET A 1 50.59 -28.40 -16.76
C MET A 1 49.59 -27.26 -16.89
N LEU A 2 49.27 -26.89 -18.13
CA LEU A 2 48.22 -25.86 -18.41
C LEU A 2 46.90 -26.57 -18.41
N VAL A 3 45.92 -26.01 -17.65
CA VAL A 3 44.54 -26.40 -17.73
C VAL A 3 43.79 -25.25 -18.41
N ALA A 4 43.34 -25.50 -19.63
CA ALA A 4 42.51 -24.58 -20.40
C ALA A 4 41.07 -24.68 -19.92
N SER A 5 40.51 -23.55 -19.48
CA SER A 5 39.08 -23.41 -19.14
C SER A 5 38.31 -23.05 -20.41
N LEU A 6 37.45 -23.93 -20.87
CA LEU A 6 36.49 -23.67 -21.95
C LEU A 6 35.26 -22.98 -21.35
N GLY A 7 35.14 -21.69 -21.62
CA GLY A 7 33.92 -20.93 -21.33
C GLY A 7 32.88 -21.23 -22.40
N GLY A 8 31.85 -21.99 -22.02
CA GLY A 8 30.62 -22.19 -22.81
C GLY A 8 29.69 -20.99 -22.66
N GLY A 9 29.67 -20.07 -23.62
CA GLY A 9 28.67 -19.04 -23.74
C GLY A 9 27.33 -19.65 -24.18
N ALA A 10 26.34 -19.68 -23.32
CA ALA A 10 24.97 -19.98 -23.72
C ALA A 10 24.42 -18.79 -24.50
N ALA A 11 24.31 -18.96 -25.85
CA ALA A 11 23.56 -18.03 -26.67
C ALA A 11 22.08 -18.19 -26.32
N PHE A 12 21.49 -17.20 -25.66
CA PHE A 12 20.04 -17.08 -25.59
C PHE A 12 19.53 -16.80 -26.99
N LEU A 13 18.88 -17.77 -27.58
CA LEU A 13 18.09 -17.59 -28.79
C LEU A 13 16.87 -16.71 -28.36
N VAL A 14 16.93 -15.43 -28.68
CA VAL A 14 15.77 -14.56 -28.68
C VAL A 14 14.85 -15.10 -29.77
N SER A 15 13.78 -15.79 -29.37
CA SER A 15 12.70 -16.11 -30.30
C SER A 15 12.14 -14.80 -30.85
N PRO A 16 11.87 -14.73 -32.19
CA PRO A 16 11.21 -13.56 -32.72
C PRO A 16 9.86 -13.39 -31.98
N ALA A 17 9.53 -12.15 -31.60
CA ALA A 17 8.25 -11.82 -31.07
C ALA A 17 7.16 -12.35 -32.00
N PRO A 18 6.08 -12.97 -31.46
CA PRO A 18 4.95 -13.35 -32.30
C PRO A 18 4.43 -12.08 -32.97
N SER A 19 4.25 -12.15 -34.28
CA SER A 19 3.60 -11.11 -35.07
C SER A 19 2.23 -10.81 -34.46
N ALA A 20 1.90 -9.53 -34.32
CA ALA A 20 0.54 -9.09 -33.98
C ALA A 20 -0.48 -9.96 -34.74
N GLY A 21 -1.48 -10.48 -34.02
CA GLY A 21 -2.35 -11.55 -34.49
C GLY A 21 -3.01 -11.29 -35.84
N ALA A 22 -3.41 -12.35 -36.49
CA ALA A 22 -3.96 -12.35 -37.85
C ALA A 22 -5.26 -11.50 -38.00
N ASP A 23 -5.92 -11.15 -36.86
CA ASP A 23 -7.17 -10.40 -36.82
C ASP A 23 -6.97 -8.85 -36.71
N ALA A 24 -5.76 -8.39 -36.40
CA ALA A 24 -5.44 -6.97 -36.25
C ALA A 24 -5.82 -6.08 -37.47
N PRO A 25 -5.60 -6.49 -38.74
CA PRO A 25 -5.90 -5.66 -39.88
C PRO A 25 -7.40 -5.26 -39.97
N MET A 26 -8.31 -6.16 -39.62
CA MET A 26 -9.76 -5.91 -39.72
C MET A 26 -10.25 -4.93 -38.65
N CYS A 27 -9.71 -5.00 -37.44
CA CYS A 27 -10.08 -4.11 -36.35
C CYS A 27 -9.55 -2.69 -36.60
N LEU A 28 -8.35 -2.55 -37.15
CA LEU A 28 -7.68 -1.27 -37.40
C LEU A 28 -8.28 -0.47 -38.54
N ASP A 29 -9.14 -1.05 -39.36
CA ASP A 29 -9.91 -0.31 -40.37
C ASP A 29 -10.90 0.69 -39.71
N CYS A 30 -11.29 0.43 -38.46
CA CYS A 30 -12.25 1.24 -37.72
C CYS A 30 -11.72 1.75 -36.37
N HIS A 31 -10.78 1.06 -35.73
CA HIS A 31 -10.22 1.40 -34.43
C HIS A 31 -8.82 2.01 -34.56
N ASP A 32 -8.64 3.20 -33.95
CA ASP A 32 -7.35 3.90 -33.88
C ASP A 32 -6.60 3.41 -32.60
N THR A 33 -5.92 2.26 -32.73
CA THR A 33 -5.12 1.67 -31.67
C THR A 33 -3.65 1.65 -32.07
N ASP A 34 -2.76 2.12 -31.21
CA ASP A 34 -1.32 2.05 -31.43
C ASP A 34 -0.83 0.61 -31.26
N VAL A 35 -0.76 -0.12 -32.38
CA VAL A 35 -0.36 -1.53 -32.40
C VAL A 35 1.12 -1.73 -32.08
N ASP A 36 1.97 -0.75 -32.36
CA ASP A 36 3.39 -0.82 -32.05
C ASP A 36 3.57 -0.72 -30.52
N ALA A 37 2.88 0.23 -29.88
CA ALA A 37 2.87 0.34 -28.43
C ALA A 37 2.20 -0.87 -27.75
N PHE A 38 1.14 -1.44 -28.32
CA PHE A 38 0.55 -2.68 -27.83
C PHE A 38 1.53 -3.85 -27.92
N ALA A 39 2.23 -4.01 -29.02
CA ALA A 39 3.21 -5.08 -29.21
C ALA A 39 4.39 -5.00 -28.22
N GLU A 40 4.71 -3.79 -27.73
CA GLU A 40 5.73 -3.57 -26.69
C GLU A 40 5.18 -3.75 -25.27
N SER A 41 3.87 -3.85 -25.10
CA SER A 41 3.22 -4.03 -23.80
C SER A 41 3.41 -5.45 -23.24
N VAL A 42 3.06 -5.65 -21.97
CA VAL A 42 3.07 -6.99 -21.34
C VAL A 42 2.10 -7.97 -22.01
N HIS A 43 1.11 -7.46 -22.75
CA HIS A 43 0.12 -8.26 -23.48
C HIS A 43 0.37 -8.30 -24.98
N GLY A 44 1.50 -7.80 -25.48
CA GLY A 44 1.83 -7.75 -26.91
C GLY A 44 1.85 -9.11 -27.63
N PHE A 45 1.74 -10.21 -26.90
CA PHE A 45 1.61 -11.56 -27.43
C PHE A 45 0.14 -11.99 -27.68
N ALA A 46 -0.85 -11.24 -27.12
CA ALA A 46 -2.26 -11.57 -27.20
C ALA A 46 -2.91 -11.03 -28.49
N GLU A 47 -4.03 -11.61 -28.88
CA GLU A 47 -4.85 -11.12 -29.98
C GLU A 47 -5.97 -10.20 -29.44
N CYS A 48 -6.53 -9.34 -30.30
CA CYS A 48 -7.57 -8.40 -29.89
C CYS A 48 -8.77 -9.14 -29.27
N LEU A 49 -9.17 -10.24 -29.86
CA LEU A 49 -10.33 -11.04 -29.43
C LEU A 49 -10.08 -11.86 -28.14
N ASP A 50 -8.84 -12.03 -27.71
CA ASP A 50 -8.56 -12.65 -26.40
C ASP A 50 -9.11 -11.83 -25.23
N CYS A 51 -9.17 -10.50 -25.42
CA CYS A 51 -9.68 -9.55 -24.45
C CYS A 51 -11.06 -8.99 -24.81
N HIS A 52 -11.29 -8.74 -26.12
CA HIS A 52 -12.55 -8.19 -26.66
C HIS A 52 -13.49 -9.30 -27.13
N VAL A 53 -13.88 -10.17 -26.22
CA VAL A 53 -14.73 -11.33 -26.50
C VAL A 53 -16.05 -10.91 -27.12
N GLY A 54 -16.38 -11.47 -28.27
CA GLY A 54 -17.62 -11.20 -29.00
C GLY A 54 -17.58 -9.96 -29.92
N ALA A 55 -16.37 -9.37 -30.11
CA ALA A 55 -16.16 -8.28 -31.08
C ALA A 55 -15.75 -8.77 -32.47
N ASP A 56 -16.06 -10.01 -32.81
CA ASP A 56 -15.67 -10.69 -34.05
C ASP A 56 -16.58 -10.41 -35.26
N SER A 57 -17.55 -9.52 -35.12
CA SER A 57 -18.49 -9.14 -36.20
C SER A 57 -18.47 -7.63 -36.46
N GLU A 58 -18.65 -7.22 -37.73
CA GLU A 58 -18.76 -5.80 -38.14
C GLU A 58 -19.91 -5.07 -37.43
N ASP A 59 -20.93 -5.78 -36.97
CA ASP A 59 -22.11 -5.27 -36.29
C ASP A 59 -22.04 -5.36 -34.74
N HIS A 60 -20.83 -5.47 -34.16
CA HIS A 60 -20.69 -5.48 -32.70
C HIS A 60 -21.18 -4.16 -32.08
N PRO A 61 -21.71 -4.17 -30.84
CA PRO A 61 -22.25 -2.96 -30.19
C PRO A 61 -21.22 -1.82 -30.11
N GLU A 62 -21.66 -0.58 -30.45
CA GLU A 62 -20.83 0.63 -30.32
C GLU A 62 -20.33 0.91 -28.88
N VAL A 63 -21.01 0.37 -27.90
CA VAL A 63 -20.57 0.46 -26.50
C VAL A 63 -19.55 -0.64 -26.28
N GLY A 64 -18.28 -0.25 -26.30
CA GLY A 64 -17.14 -1.14 -26.18
C GLY A 64 -17.34 -2.24 -25.16
N THR A 65 -17.22 -3.47 -25.60
CA THR A 65 -17.08 -4.61 -24.69
C THR A 65 -15.85 -4.32 -23.84
N LYS A 66 -16.06 -4.12 -22.53
CA LYS A 66 -14.92 -3.98 -21.61
C LYS A 66 -14.05 -5.22 -21.79
N ALA A 67 -12.74 -5.01 -21.83
CA ALA A 67 -11.79 -6.12 -21.90
C ALA A 67 -12.07 -7.13 -20.77
N ASP A 68 -12.17 -8.40 -21.11
CA ASP A 68 -12.35 -9.49 -20.15
C ASP A 68 -10.99 -10.01 -19.67
N CYS A 69 -10.63 -9.64 -18.45
CA CYS A 69 -9.38 -10.07 -17.83
C CYS A 69 -9.49 -11.46 -17.18
N THR A 70 -10.70 -12.00 -17.02
CA THR A 70 -10.95 -13.24 -16.26
C THR A 70 -10.32 -14.47 -16.90
N GLY A 71 -10.19 -14.48 -18.23
CA GLY A 71 -9.62 -15.61 -18.95
C GLY A 71 -8.18 -15.99 -18.54
N CYS A 72 -7.42 -15.02 -18.05
CA CYS A 72 -6.02 -15.22 -17.63
C CYS A 72 -5.76 -14.80 -16.17
N HIS A 73 -6.51 -13.84 -15.62
CA HIS A 73 -6.32 -13.23 -14.29
C HIS A 73 -7.49 -13.53 -13.33
N GLU A 74 -8.03 -14.75 -13.37
CA GLU A 74 -9.20 -15.14 -12.56
C GLU A 74 -9.03 -14.82 -11.07
N GLY A 75 -7.85 -15.11 -10.49
CA GLY A 75 -7.58 -14.89 -9.07
C GLY A 75 -7.56 -13.42 -8.68
N GLU A 76 -6.95 -12.58 -9.48
CA GLU A 76 -6.87 -11.12 -9.26
C GLU A 76 -8.25 -10.47 -9.42
N VAL A 77 -9.01 -10.91 -10.42
CA VAL A 77 -10.37 -10.44 -10.66
C VAL A 77 -11.30 -10.83 -9.51
N GLU A 78 -11.23 -12.07 -9.02
CA GLU A 78 -12.02 -12.50 -7.85
C GLU A 78 -11.68 -11.66 -6.61
N GLN A 79 -10.39 -11.47 -6.31
CA GLN A 79 -9.94 -10.63 -5.21
C GLN A 79 -10.43 -9.19 -5.36
N HIS A 80 -10.33 -8.62 -6.57
CA HIS A 80 -10.80 -7.27 -6.85
C HIS A 80 -12.32 -7.14 -6.61
N HIS A 81 -13.13 -8.06 -7.11
CA HIS A 81 -14.58 -8.04 -6.88
C HIS A 81 -14.94 -8.06 -5.38
N LEU A 82 -14.17 -8.74 -4.56
CA LEU A 82 -14.35 -8.78 -3.11
C LEU A 82 -13.76 -7.57 -2.38
N SER A 83 -12.97 -6.75 -3.05
CA SER A 83 -12.33 -5.54 -2.50
C SER A 83 -13.31 -4.38 -2.29
N VAL A 84 -12.88 -3.33 -1.61
CA VAL A 84 -13.66 -2.09 -1.51
C VAL A 84 -13.86 -1.45 -2.89
N HIS A 85 -12.82 -1.46 -3.73
CA HIS A 85 -12.87 -0.86 -5.07
C HIS A 85 -13.79 -1.64 -6.01
N GLY A 86 -13.73 -2.98 -6.03
CA GLY A 86 -14.63 -3.80 -6.84
C GLY A 86 -16.10 -3.66 -6.44
N ARG A 87 -16.40 -3.55 -5.14
CA ARG A 87 -17.77 -3.26 -4.69
C ARG A 87 -18.25 -1.86 -5.09
N MET A 88 -17.35 -0.88 -5.10
CA MET A 88 -17.67 0.47 -5.60
C MET A 88 -17.90 0.46 -7.10
N GLU A 89 -17.08 -0.26 -7.86
CA GLU A 89 -17.26 -0.44 -9.30
C GLU A 89 -18.61 -1.09 -9.61
N ALA A 90 -18.94 -2.21 -8.96
CA ALA A 90 -20.21 -2.91 -9.13
C ALA A 90 -21.44 -2.06 -8.79
N SER A 91 -21.30 -1.07 -7.91
CA SER A 91 -22.36 -0.11 -7.57
C SER A 91 -22.35 1.16 -8.44
N GLY A 92 -21.45 1.27 -9.42
CA GLY A 92 -21.29 2.44 -10.28
C GLY A 92 -20.74 3.68 -9.55
N ARG A 93 -20.10 3.52 -8.39
CA ARG A 93 -19.55 4.61 -7.58
C ARG A 93 -18.06 4.83 -7.77
N LEU A 94 -17.35 3.89 -8.40
CA LEU A 94 -15.94 4.08 -8.71
C LEU A 94 -15.82 5.12 -9.83
N PRO A 95 -15.02 6.20 -9.63
CA PRO A 95 -14.86 7.25 -10.64
C PRO A 95 -14.08 6.74 -11.86
N GLY A 96 -14.25 7.44 -12.98
CA GLY A 96 -13.62 7.08 -14.26
C GLY A 96 -14.31 5.90 -14.93
N ASN A 97 -13.57 5.18 -15.76
CA ASN A 97 -14.10 4.00 -16.47
C ASN A 97 -14.13 2.74 -15.57
N GLY A 98 -13.65 2.86 -14.34
CA GLY A 98 -13.54 1.72 -13.40
C GLY A 98 -12.56 0.65 -13.85
N GLY A 99 -12.56 -0.47 -13.12
CA GLY A 99 -11.81 -1.66 -13.49
C GLY A 99 -10.29 -1.54 -13.32
N CYS A 100 -9.61 -2.51 -13.92
CA CYS A 100 -8.17 -2.71 -13.77
C CYS A 100 -7.34 -1.51 -14.24
N GLY A 101 -7.76 -0.86 -15.34
CA GLY A 101 -7.08 0.31 -15.90
C GLY A 101 -6.99 1.52 -14.98
N SER A 102 -7.87 1.64 -13.99
CA SER A 102 -7.81 2.74 -13.00
C SER A 102 -6.52 2.71 -12.16
N CYS A 103 -5.93 1.54 -11.97
CA CYS A 103 -4.69 1.35 -11.23
C CYS A 103 -3.51 1.00 -12.15
N HIS A 104 -3.76 0.22 -13.18
CA HIS A 104 -2.71 -0.29 -14.08
C HIS A 104 -2.38 0.65 -15.22
N GLY A 105 -3.23 1.64 -15.52
CA GLY A 105 -3.09 2.54 -16.65
C GLY A 105 -3.79 2.02 -17.92
N ASP A 106 -3.36 2.49 -19.07
CA ASP A 106 -3.91 2.07 -20.35
C ASP A 106 -3.61 0.60 -20.61
N ILE A 107 -4.67 -0.18 -20.82
CA ILE A 107 -4.58 -1.64 -20.99
C ILE A 107 -3.80 -2.05 -22.23
N HIS A 108 -3.81 -1.22 -23.29
CA HIS A 108 -3.05 -1.50 -24.53
C HIS A 108 -1.55 -1.20 -24.39
N THR A 109 -1.14 -0.42 -23.39
CA THR A 109 0.26 -0.04 -23.18
C THR A 109 0.79 -0.44 -21.81
N LEU A 110 0.23 -1.50 -21.21
CA LEU A 110 0.61 -1.98 -19.88
C LEU A 110 2.10 -2.34 -19.83
N LEU A 111 2.74 -1.86 -18.78
CA LEU A 111 4.15 -2.12 -18.48
C LEU A 111 4.28 -3.09 -17.28
N LEU A 112 5.39 -3.82 -17.27
CA LEU A 112 5.75 -4.63 -16.09
C LEU A 112 5.84 -3.75 -14.85
N HIS A 113 5.48 -4.31 -13.70
CA HIS A 113 5.55 -3.64 -12.39
C HIS A 113 6.95 -3.07 -12.08
N GLU A 114 7.99 -3.73 -12.55
CA GLU A 114 9.39 -3.30 -12.37
C GLU A 114 9.78 -2.12 -13.24
N ASP A 115 9.03 -1.83 -14.32
CA ASP A 115 9.31 -0.69 -15.19
C ASP A 115 9.02 0.62 -14.44
N PRO A 116 9.99 1.57 -14.37
CA PRO A 116 9.78 2.85 -13.69
C PRO A 116 8.61 3.69 -14.24
N ALA A 117 8.19 3.46 -15.49
CA ALA A 117 7.07 4.13 -16.11
C ALA A 117 5.72 3.46 -15.78
N SER A 118 5.72 2.26 -15.23
CA SER A 118 4.50 1.56 -14.84
C SER A 118 3.74 2.31 -13.75
N ALA A 119 2.43 2.42 -13.90
CA ALA A 119 1.55 3.03 -12.90
C ALA A 119 1.58 2.31 -11.55
N THR A 120 1.90 1.01 -11.55
CA THR A 120 2.01 0.17 -10.34
C THR A 120 3.44 0.04 -9.81
N ASN A 121 4.44 0.67 -10.46
CA ASN A 121 5.81 0.68 -9.96
C ASN A 121 5.89 1.29 -8.55
N PRO A 122 6.74 0.80 -7.66
CA PRO A 122 6.91 1.36 -6.30
C PRO A 122 7.13 2.88 -6.25
N LEU A 123 7.76 3.46 -7.28
CA LEU A 123 7.97 4.92 -7.37
C LEU A 123 6.69 5.66 -7.79
N SER A 124 5.79 5.02 -8.52
CA SER A 124 4.60 5.61 -9.12
C SER A 124 3.32 5.35 -8.31
N ILE A 125 3.25 4.21 -7.58
CA ILE A 125 2.03 3.70 -6.95
C ILE A 125 1.36 4.70 -5.99
N ALA A 126 2.14 5.54 -5.30
CA ALA A 126 1.58 6.58 -4.43
C ALA A 126 0.81 7.63 -5.23
N GLY A 127 1.29 8.01 -6.42
CA GLY A 127 0.59 8.90 -7.34
C GLY A 127 -0.67 8.25 -7.91
N THR A 128 -0.59 6.98 -8.27
CA THR A 128 -1.73 6.21 -8.78
C THR A 128 -2.87 6.15 -7.75
N CYS A 129 -2.57 5.80 -6.50
CA CYS A 129 -3.56 5.85 -5.42
C CYS A 129 -4.04 7.28 -5.15
N GLY A 130 -3.11 8.24 -5.23
CA GLY A 130 -3.35 9.67 -4.98
C GLY A 130 -4.30 10.33 -5.96
N SER A 131 -4.40 9.84 -7.19
CA SER A 131 -5.34 10.38 -8.18
C SER A 131 -6.78 10.45 -7.68
N CYS A 132 -7.15 9.56 -6.75
CA CYS A 132 -8.44 9.53 -6.08
C CYS A 132 -8.34 9.88 -4.59
N HIS A 133 -7.35 9.31 -3.87
CA HIS A 133 -7.23 9.46 -2.42
C HIS A 133 -6.67 10.82 -1.96
N SER A 134 -6.30 11.72 -2.88
CA SER A 134 -5.96 13.10 -2.57
C SER A 134 -7.03 14.10 -3.06
N ASP A 135 -8.09 13.62 -3.71
CA ASP A 135 -9.17 14.45 -4.22
C ASP A 135 -10.22 14.72 -3.11
N PRO A 136 -10.37 15.99 -2.65
CA PRO A 136 -11.29 16.32 -1.57
C PRO A 136 -12.74 16.20 -1.96
N ASP A 137 -13.09 16.45 -3.21
CA ASP A 137 -14.47 16.40 -3.68
C ASP A 137 -14.93 14.94 -3.75
N LEU A 138 -14.08 14.08 -4.32
CA LEU A 138 -14.33 12.65 -4.36
C LEU A 138 -14.38 12.03 -2.95
N ALA A 139 -13.49 12.44 -2.06
CA ALA A 139 -13.49 11.97 -0.68
C ALA A 139 -14.80 12.34 0.03
N ALA A 140 -15.32 13.56 -0.19
CA ALA A 140 -16.59 14.02 0.38
C ALA A 140 -17.76 13.20 -0.17
N ASP A 141 -17.84 12.99 -1.49
CA ASP A 141 -18.90 12.25 -2.15
C ASP A 141 -18.96 10.77 -1.72
N LEU A 142 -17.82 10.19 -1.45
CA LEU A 142 -17.68 8.79 -1.02
C LEU A 142 -17.71 8.60 0.49
N GLY A 143 -17.72 9.69 1.27
CA GLY A 143 -17.66 9.66 2.74
C GLY A 143 -16.31 9.15 3.26
N ILE A 144 -15.24 9.31 2.48
CA ILE A 144 -13.88 8.93 2.87
C ILE A 144 -13.32 10.02 3.81
N ARG A 145 -12.78 9.61 4.95
CA ARG A 145 -12.03 10.53 5.80
C ARG A 145 -10.71 10.87 5.10
N LEU A 146 -10.64 12.08 4.56
CA LEU A 146 -9.43 12.58 3.93
C LEU A 146 -8.40 12.95 5.02
N VAL A 147 -7.41 12.11 5.19
CA VAL A 147 -6.28 12.33 6.10
C VAL A 147 -4.98 12.62 5.34
N GLN A 148 -5.11 13.01 4.07
CA GLN A 148 -3.99 13.27 3.16
C GLN A 148 -2.92 12.16 3.19
N PRO A 149 -3.31 10.90 2.92
CA PRO A 149 -2.44 9.75 3.13
C PRO A 149 -1.20 9.79 2.22
N ILE A 150 -1.34 10.34 1.03
CA ILE A 150 -0.25 10.41 0.05
C ILE A 150 0.80 11.43 0.48
N GLU A 151 0.37 12.61 0.93
CA GLU A 151 1.26 13.66 1.45
C GLU A 151 1.98 13.15 2.71
N ALA A 152 1.24 12.57 3.65
CA ALA A 152 1.79 11.98 4.86
C ALA A 152 2.80 10.86 4.55
N TYR A 153 2.46 9.96 3.61
CA TYR A 153 3.37 8.90 3.17
C TYR A 153 4.64 9.46 2.52
N SER A 154 4.56 10.54 1.73
CA SER A 154 5.71 11.15 1.06
C SER A 154 6.80 11.60 2.05
N GLU A 155 6.42 11.97 3.27
CA GLU A 155 7.34 12.34 4.35
C GLU A 155 7.88 11.15 5.16
N SER A 156 7.36 9.95 4.94
CA SER A 156 7.69 8.75 5.73
C SER A 156 9.09 8.21 5.46
N VAL A 157 9.59 7.39 6.36
CA VAL A 157 10.83 6.63 6.16
C VAL A 157 10.71 5.65 5.00
N HIS A 158 9.52 5.08 4.79
CA HIS A 158 9.27 4.12 3.73
C HIS A 158 9.35 4.78 2.35
N SER A 159 8.64 5.89 2.15
CA SER A 159 8.71 6.65 0.89
C SER A 159 10.13 7.08 0.56
N ARG A 160 10.86 7.64 1.54
CA ARG A 160 12.26 8.04 1.34
C ARG A 160 13.18 6.86 1.01
N ALA A 161 12.90 5.67 1.52
CA ALA A 161 13.66 4.47 1.18
C ALA A 161 13.37 4.04 -0.26
N VAL A 162 12.10 3.99 -0.66
CA VAL A 162 11.69 3.69 -2.04
C VAL A 162 12.33 4.65 -3.04
N GLN A 163 12.28 5.96 -2.77
CA GLN A 163 12.90 6.99 -3.62
C GLN A 163 14.41 6.83 -3.80
N ARG A 164 15.09 6.16 -2.86
CA ARG A 164 16.51 5.83 -2.95
C ARG A 164 16.78 4.46 -3.57
N GLY A 165 15.76 3.80 -4.13
CA GLY A 165 15.87 2.47 -4.72
C GLY A 165 16.03 1.35 -3.68
N VAL A 166 15.71 1.61 -2.42
CA VAL A 166 15.71 0.60 -1.36
C VAL A 166 14.32 -0.03 -1.27
N LYS A 167 14.25 -1.35 -1.24
CA LYS A 167 12.98 -2.06 -1.06
C LYS A 167 12.38 -1.70 0.30
N ALA A 168 11.23 -1.04 0.26
CA ALA A 168 10.48 -0.61 1.43
C ALA A 168 8.98 -0.65 1.15
N ALA A 169 8.17 -0.53 2.20
CA ALA A 169 6.73 -0.61 2.06
C ALA A 169 6.17 0.58 1.27
N THR A 170 5.30 0.29 0.32
CA THR A 170 4.41 1.23 -0.37
C THR A 170 2.97 1.03 0.11
N CYS A 171 2.01 1.63 -0.58
CA CYS A 171 0.59 1.44 -0.26
C CYS A 171 0.18 -0.04 -0.26
N SER A 172 0.68 -0.79 -1.25
CA SER A 172 0.30 -2.19 -1.48
C SER A 172 0.79 -3.15 -0.39
N GLU A 173 1.97 -2.94 0.19
CA GLU A 173 2.49 -3.83 1.24
C GLU A 173 1.64 -3.77 2.50
N CYS A 174 1.04 -2.61 2.78
CA CYS A 174 0.18 -2.42 3.95
C CYS A 174 -1.28 -2.77 3.65
N HIS A 175 -1.84 -2.20 2.58
CA HIS A 175 -3.27 -2.29 2.28
C HIS A 175 -3.68 -3.52 1.46
N GLY A 176 -2.74 -4.17 0.80
CA GLY A 176 -3.00 -5.19 -0.21
C GLY A 176 -2.98 -4.60 -1.62
N THR A 177 -3.21 -5.45 -2.61
CA THR A 177 -3.23 -5.09 -4.03
C THR A 177 -4.65 -5.17 -4.60
N HIS A 178 -5.13 -6.36 -4.85
CA HIS A 178 -6.46 -6.59 -5.40
C HIS A 178 -7.52 -6.83 -4.33
N ASP A 179 -7.11 -7.18 -3.10
CA ASP A 179 -7.95 -7.55 -1.95
C ASP A 179 -8.13 -6.42 -0.92
N ILE A 180 -7.97 -5.16 -1.32
CA ILE A 180 -7.99 -3.99 -0.43
C ILE A 180 -9.34 -3.90 0.30
N GLN A 181 -9.31 -3.81 1.64
CA GLN A 181 -10.48 -3.67 2.49
C GLN A 181 -10.41 -2.39 3.34
N PRO A 182 -11.56 -1.79 3.69
CA PRO A 182 -11.59 -0.70 4.68
C PRO A 182 -10.96 -1.13 6.00
N ALA A 183 -10.23 -0.23 6.66
CA ALA A 183 -9.51 -0.52 7.91
C ALA A 183 -10.41 -1.08 9.04
N ALA A 184 -11.68 -0.69 9.06
CA ALA A 184 -12.66 -1.18 10.06
C ALA A 184 -13.10 -2.64 9.86
N ARG A 185 -12.76 -3.28 8.73
CA ARG A 185 -13.13 -4.67 8.50
C ARG A 185 -12.09 -5.61 9.09
N VAL A 186 -12.54 -6.65 9.75
CA VAL A 186 -11.68 -7.66 10.41
C VAL A 186 -10.79 -8.46 9.43
N ASP A 187 -11.15 -8.48 8.15
CA ASP A 187 -10.35 -9.11 7.09
C ASP A 187 -9.37 -8.14 6.43
N SER A 188 -9.40 -6.84 6.77
CA SER A 188 -8.42 -5.86 6.29
C SER A 188 -7.03 -6.13 6.86
N ARG A 189 -6.01 -5.99 6.02
CA ARG A 189 -4.60 -6.08 6.45
C ARG A 189 -4.19 -4.96 7.41
N VAL A 190 -4.92 -3.84 7.37
CA VAL A 190 -4.70 -2.67 8.24
C VAL A 190 -5.78 -2.54 9.33
N HIS A 191 -6.57 -3.59 9.58
CA HIS A 191 -7.39 -3.68 10.79
C HIS A 191 -6.48 -3.69 12.03
N ALA A 192 -6.92 -3.08 13.13
CA ALA A 192 -6.09 -2.88 14.32
C ALA A 192 -5.35 -4.16 14.76
N ASP A 193 -6.05 -5.29 14.87
CA ASP A 193 -5.47 -6.59 15.28
C ASP A 193 -4.50 -7.16 14.24
N LYS A 194 -4.50 -6.68 12.99
CA LYS A 194 -3.61 -7.15 11.92
C LYS A 194 -2.35 -6.31 11.77
N ILE A 195 -2.32 -5.11 12.35
CA ILE A 195 -1.18 -4.19 12.24
C ILE A 195 0.15 -4.84 12.62
N PRO A 196 0.29 -5.54 13.76
CA PRO A 196 1.55 -6.21 14.10
C PRO A 196 1.98 -7.24 13.06
N GLN A 197 1.04 -7.99 12.51
CA GLN A 197 1.29 -8.97 11.47
C GLN A 197 1.74 -8.31 10.14
N THR A 198 1.10 -7.21 9.77
CA THR A 198 1.39 -6.47 8.54
C THR A 198 2.78 -5.83 8.61
N CYS A 199 3.10 -5.15 9.69
CA CYS A 199 4.44 -4.61 9.94
C CYS A 199 5.50 -5.71 10.06
N GLY A 200 5.15 -6.81 10.70
CA GLY A 200 6.01 -7.95 10.97
C GLY A 200 6.54 -8.68 9.74
N LYS A 201 5.90 -8.52 8.58
CA LYS A 201 6.42 -9.07 7.30
C LYS A 201 7.84 -8.60 7.00
N CYS A 202 8.18 -7.39 7.40
CA CYS A 202 9.51 -6.80 7.22
C CYS A 202 10.21 -6.55 8.57
N HIS A 203 9.47 -6.21 9.62
CA HIS A 203 9.96 -5.86 10.96
C HIS A 203 9.83 -7.03 11.97
N GLY A 204 10.13 -8.26 11.55
CA GLY A 204 9.88 -9.48 12.32
C GLY A 204 10.48 -9.50 13.72
N SER A 205 11.73 -9.03 13.89
CA SER A 205 12.39 -8.99 15.21
C SER A 205 11.70 -8.02 16.18
N VAL A 206 11.30 -6.85 15.69
CA VAL A 206 10.58 -5.84 16.51
C VAL A 206 9.20 -6.36 16.86
N THR A 207 8.53 -7.00 15.92
CA THR A 207 7.20 -7.59 16.14
C THR A 207 7.25 -8.71 17.17
N ALA A 208 8.29 -9.53 17.18
CA ALA A 208 8.48 -10.57 18.20
C ALA A 208 8.56 -9.94 19.60
N VAL A 209 9.37 -8.89 19.78
CA VAL A 209 9.49 -8.16 21.05
C VAL A 209 8.15 -7.50 21.44
N PHE A 210 7.46 -6.90 20.48
CA PHE A 210 6.14 -6.31 20.73
C PHE A 210 5.14 -7.36 21.22
N ASN A 211 5.07 -8.53 20.59
CA ASN A 211 4.14 -9.60 20.96
C ASN A 211 4.36 -10.12 22.40
N GLU A 212 5.59 -10.06 22.90
CA GLU A 212 5.93 -10.42 24.29
C GLU A 212 5.63 -9.30 25.30
N SER A 213 5.41 -8.07 24.82
CA SER A 213 5.08 -6.93 25.67
C SER A 213 3.66 -7.01 26.26
N VAL A 214 3.38 -6.18 27.25
CA VAL A 214 2.01 -6.07 27.79
C VAL A 214 1.02 -5.61 26.73
N HIS A 215 1.42 -4.69 25.84
CA HIS A 215 0.59 -4.21 24.74
C HIS A 215 0.32 -5.29 23.71
N GLY A 216 1.35 -6.02 23.26
CA GLY A 216 1.18 -7.10 22.28
C GLY A 216 0.31 -8.24 22.81
N ARG A 217 0.47 -8.60 24.10
CA ARG A 217 -0.42 -9.58 24.75
C ARG A 217 -1.85 -9.09 24.82
N ALA A 218 -2.08 -7.81 25.13
CA ALA A 218 -3.41 -7.22 25.15
C ALA A 218 -4.07 -7.26 23.76
N VAL A 219 -3.35 -6.91 22.70
CA VAL A 219 -3.81 -7.05 21.31
C VAL A 219 -4.15 -8.52 20.99
N ALA A 220 -3.28 -9.46 21.36
CA ALA A 220 -3.51 -10.89 21.12
C ALA A 220 -4.76 -11.44 21.86
N HIS A 221 -5.15 -10.81 22.96
CA HIS A 221 -6.39 -11.11 23.71
C HIS A 221 -7.61 -10.33 23.19
N GLY A 222 -7.48 -9.58 22.10
CA GLY A 222 -8.60 -8.85 21.48
C GLY A 222 -9.04 -7.60 22.23
N LEU A 223 -8.17 -6.98 23.04
CA LEU A 223 -8.47 -5.70 23.67
C LEU A 223 -8.41 -4.57 22.63
N GLU A 224 -9.56 -4.01 22.30
CA GLU A 224 -9.69 -2.96 21.26
C GLU A 224 -8.92 -1.66 21.59
N ASP A 225 -8.77 -1.33 22.89
CA ASP A 225 -8.00 -0.16 23.33
C ASP A 225 -6.49 -0.41 23.43
N ALA A 226 -6.04 -1.63 23.14
CA ALA A 226 -4.61 -1.95 23.20
C ALA A 226 -3.87 -1.32 22.01
N PRO A 227 -2.77 -0.57 22.26
CA PRO A 227 -2.06 0.10 21.19
C PRO A 227 -1.30 -0.90 20.31
N THR A 228 -1.26 -0.60 19.04
CA THR A 228 -0.49 -1.31 18.00
C THR A 228 0.70 -0.47 17.53
N CYS A 229 1.39 -0.91 16.48
CA CYS A 229 2.56 -0.19 15.97
C CYS A 229 2.21 1.23 15.53
N THR A 230 1.05 1.41 14.88
CA THR A 230 0.62 2.72 14.34
C THR A 230 0.23 3.72 15.44
N ASP A 231 -0.22 3.27 16.60
CA ASP A 231 -0.55 4.15 17.71
C ASP A 231 0.69 4.87 18.27
N CYS A 232 1.85 4.24 18.14
CA CYS A 232 3.12 4.84 18.54
C CYS A 232 3.83 5.56 17.40
N HIS A 233 3.88 4.96 16.21
CA HIS A 233 4.70 5.42 15.08
C HIS A 233 3.94 6.28 14.07
N GLY A 234 2.61 6.36 14.18
CA GLY A 234 1.73 6.93 13.14
C GLY A 234 1.41 5.91 12.05
N GLU A 235 0.51 6.28 11.16
CA GLU A 235 0.02 5.42 10.08
C GLU A 235 0.80 5.66 8.77
N HIS A 236 0.50 6.75 8.08
CA HIS A 236 1.12 7.08 6.80
C HIS A 236 2.41 7.88 6.97
N ARG A 237 2.47 8.79 7.97
CA ARG A 237 3.64 9.63 8.26
C ARG A 237 4.54 8.96 9.31
N ILE A 238 5.10 7.80 8.99
CA ILE A 238 6.02 7.10 9.88
C ILE A 238 7.40 7.73 9.79
N LEU A 239 7.85 8.39 10.85
CA LEU A 239 9.10 9.15 10.88
C LEU A 239 10.21 8.42 11.65
N GLU A 240 11.45 8.78 11.33
CA GLU A 240 12.62 8.31 12.10
C GLU A 240 12.51 8.75 13.57
N PRO A 241 12.84 7.87 14.54
CA PRO A 241 12.78 8.23 15.97
C PRO A 241 13.65 9.42 16.36
N LYS A 242 14.65 9.77 15.54
CA LYS A 242 15.56 10.89 15.78
C LYS A 242 15.05 12.23 15.23
N ARG A 243 13.98 12.24 14.48
CA ARG A 243 13.35 13.48 14.01
C ARG A 243 12.53 14.12 15.15
N GLY A 244 12.71 15.40 15.40
CA GLY A 244 12.03 16.12 16.48
C GLY A 244 10.51 16.15 16.38
N ASP A 245 9.96 15.98 15.19
CA ASP A 245 8.53 15.93 14.90
C ASP A 245 7.98 14.48 14.83
N SER A 246 8.82 13.47 15.08
CA SER A 246 8.38 12.09 15.22
C SER A 246 7.60 11.89 16.52
N THR A 247 6.49 11.16 16.46
CA THR A 247 5.71 10.80 17.66
C THR A 247 6.55 10.04 18.69
N VAL A 248 7.50 9.24 18.23
CA VAL A 248 8.43 8.46 19.08
C VAL A 248 9.76 9.18 19.36
N TYR A 249 9.86 10.47 19.06
CA TYR A 249 11.01 11.26 19.49
C TYR A 249 11.04 11.34 21.04
N PRO A 250 12.20 11.23 21.71
CA PRO A 250 12.26 11.07 23.17
C PRO A 250 11.45 12.07 23.98
N THR A 251 11.45 13.36 23.60
CA THR A 251 10.68 14.39 24.32
C THR A 251 9.18 14.39 23.99
N ASN A 252 8.75 13.69 22.95
CA ASN A 252 7.35 13.60 22.53
C ASN A 252 6.63 12.40 23.18
N LEU A 253 7.39 11.38 23.61
CA LEU A 253 6.83 10.16 24.20
C LEU A 253 5.85 10.40 25.35
N PRO A 254 6.18 11.25 26.35
CA PRO A 254 5.32 11.43 27.53
C PRO A 254 3.94 12.03 27.21
N LYS A 255 3.86 12.93 26.22
CA LYS A 255 2.63 13.63 25.87
C LYS A 255 1.95 13.09 24.62
N MET A 256 2.72 12.92 23.57
CA MET A 256 2.16 12.61 22.24
C MET A 256 1.91 11.13 22.02
N THR A 257 2.61 10.25 22.73
CA THR A 257 2.54 8.81 22.50
C THR A 257 2.03 8.08 23.73
N CYS A 258 2.86 7.90 24.75
CA CYS A 258 2.46 7.15 25.94
C CYS A 258 1.36 7.86 26.75
N GLY A 259 1.48 9.18 26.90
CA GLY A 259 0.56 9.98 27.71
C GLY A 259 -0.86 10.08 27.16
N ARG A 260 -1.05 9.83 25.87
CA ARG A 260 -2.40 9.80 25.27
C ARG A 260 -3.31 8.76 25.92
N CYS A 261 -2.76 7.62 26.31
CA CYS A 261 -3.50 6.55 26.97
C CYS A 261 -3.20 6.51 28.48
N HIS A 262 -1.92 6.57 28.89
CA HIS A 262 -1.50 6.51 30.29
C HIS A 262 -1.80 7.78 31.09
N GLY A 263 -2.22 8.86 30.46
CA GLY A 263 -2.74 10.06 31.09
C GLY A 263 -4.27 10.20 30.98
N ASP A 264 -4.96 9.23 30.37
CA ASP A 264 -6.41 9.19 30.25
C ASP A 264 -7.02 8.52 31.47
N LEU A 265 -7.80 9.28 32.27
CA LEU A 265 -8.42 8.80 33.50
C LEU A 265 -9.44 7.69 33.27
N ALA A 266 -10.17 7.74 32.13
CA ALA A 266 -11.18 6.72 31.85
C ALA A 266 -10.50 5.37 31.46
N LEU A 267 -9.41 5.40 30.72
CA LEU A 267 -8.63 4.21 30.43
C LEU A 267 -7.90 3.69 31.67
N SER A 268 -7.39 4.60 32.51
CA SER A 268 -6.72 4.23 33.76
C SER A 268 -7.66 3.50 34.69
N ASP A 269 -8.89 4.01 34.88
CA ASP A 269 -9.93 3.37 35.68
C ASP A 269 -10.36 2.01 35.08
N LYS A 270 -10.61 1.98 33.75
CA LYS A 270 -11.02 0.76 33.01
C LYS A 270 -10.03 -0.40 33.17
N PHE A 271 -8.73 -0.12 33.16
CA PHE A 271 -7.68 -1.14 33.20
C PHE A 271 -6.91 -1.22 34.51
N GLY A 272 -7.33 -0.47 35.54
CA GLY A 272 -6.67 -0.45 36.84
C GLY A 272 -5.23 0.08 36.78
N MET A 273 -4.97 1.05 35.86
CA MET A 273 -3.67 1.70 35.74
C MET A 273 -3.55 2.83 36.77
N GLU A 274 -2.31 3.11 37.18
CA GLU A 274 -2.04 4.26 38.08
C GLU A 274 -2.23 5.59 37.33
N GLU A 275 -3.08 6.48 37.82
CA GLU A 275 -3.49 7.73 37.18
C GLU A 275 -2.40 8.81 37.17
N ASP A 276 -1.41 8.71 38.05
CA ASP A 276 -0.41 9.74 38.30
C ASP A 276 0.93 9.51 37.52
N LYS A 277 1.04 8.43 36.76
CA LYS A 277 2.31 8.07 36.07
C LYS A 277 2.85 9.16 35.16
N VAL A 278 1.99 9.79 34.36
CA VAL A 278 2.39 10.86 33.47
C VAL A 278 2.72 12.13 34.22
N PRO A 279 1.88 12.65 35.12
CA PRO A 279 2.22 13.79 35.99
C PRO A 279 3.48 13.54 36.83
N ALA A 280 3.60 12.38 37.46
CA ALA A 280 4.77 12.02 38.26
C ALA A 280 6.07 12.02 37.44
N TYR A 281 6.02 11.51 36.20
CA TYR A 281 7.16 11.62 35.29
C TYR A 281 7.46 13.08 34.97
N GLU A 282 6.45 13.87 34.60
CA GLU A 282 6.63 15.27 34.19
C GLU A 282 7.25 16.13 35.30
N ASP A 283 6.94 15.84 36.57
CA ASP A 283 7.49 16.54 37.74
C ASP A 283 8.84 15.97 38.21
N SER A 284 9.25 14.83 37.65
CA SER A 284 10.56 14.22 37.97
C SER A 284 11.73 14.99 37.35
N TYR A 285 12.94 14.71 37.84
CA TYR A 285 14.19 15.21 37.23
C TYR A 285 14.26 14.88 35.73
N HIS A 286 13.87 13.66 35.35
CA HIS A 286 13.91 13.22 33.96
C HIS A 286 12.91 13.98 33.09
N GLY A 287 11.70 14.17 33.57
CA GLY A 287 10.67 14.93 32.88
C GLY A 287 11.03 16.40 32.71
N LEU A 288 11.57 17.04 33.76
CA LEU A 288 12.05 18.42 33.71
C LEU A 288 13.19 18.58 32.69
N ALA A 289 14.17 17.68 32.72
CA ALA A 289 15.30 17.71 31.78
C ALA A 289 14.83 17.43 30.34
N SER A 290 13.91 16.50 30.12
CA SER A 290 13.30 16.21 28.83
C SER A 290 12.56 17.44 28.26
N ARG A 291 11.77 18.15 29.08
CA ARG A 291 11.10 19.41 28.68
C ARG A 291 12.08 20.51 28.31
N SER A 292 13.29 20.47 28.87
CA SER A 292 14.38 21.41 28.54
C SER A 292 15.14 20.97 27.26
N GLY A 293 14.68 19.93 26.56
CA GLY A 293 15.26 19.45 25.29
C GLY A 293 16.36 18.39 25.46
N ASN A 294 16.60 17.87 26.65
CA ASN A 294 17.56 16.80 26.86
C ASN A 294 16.96 15.44 26.44
N VAL A 295 17.47 14.91 25.32
CA VAL A 295 16.99 13.64 24.72
C VAL A 295 17.68 12.37 25.27
N VAL A 296 18.68 12.54 26.13
CA VAL A 296 19.49 11.41 26.66
C VAL A 296 18.94 10.92 28.02
N VAL A 297 18.07 11.71 28.64
CA VAL A 297 17.47 11.32 29.92
C VAL A 297 16.47 10.19 29.75
N ALA A 298 16.27 9.42 30.82
CA ALA A 298 15.28 8.37 30.83
C ALA A 298 13.87 8.92 30.49
N ASN A 299 13.13 8.13 29.72
CA ASN A 299 11.77 8.44 29.28
C ASN A 299 10.90 7.19 29.35
N CYS A 300 9.65 7.26 28.89
CA CYS A 300 8.69 6.16 28.98
C CYS A 300 9.10 4.89 28.19
N ALA A 301 10.10 4.96 27.34
CA ALA A 301 10.61 3.84 26.52
C ALA A 301 12.05 3.41 26.91
N SER A 302 12.59 3.91 28.04
CA SER A 302 13.95 3.57 28.52
C SER A 302 13.98 2.30 29.31
#